data_6f08fbf7c2708d376cb9048129b71e08
#
_entry.id   6f08fbf7c2708d376cb9048129b71e08
#
_cell.length_a   1.000
_cell.length_b   1.000
_cell.length_c   1.000
_cell.angle_alpha   90.00
_cell.angle_beta   90.00
_cell.angle_gamma   90.00
#
_symmetry.space_group_name_H-M   'P 1'
#
loop_
_entity.id
_entity.type
_entity.pdbx_description
1 polymer ?
#
loop_
_entity_poly.entity_id
_entity_poly.type
_entity_poly.pdbx_seq_one_letter_code
_entity_poly.pdbx_strand_id
1 'polypeptide(L)'
;MERLKKVGDVKARNSSEIKSSPIGLGFEKLDRGLFDPEKAYDKVAKLGVKWIRIQSGWARTEKVPGVYEWEWLDSIIDNLIRRSLKPWVCLCYGNALYTPAAGEVFGAVGCPPIATETERNAWHRYVAALTRRYAGRVELFEVWNEPDGVWCWKHGPDGGEYGEFVKATAAAIREGNPAAKVVAGAVCMRDLGYLNDMLATGAGKAMDYLSYHGYWPDELEKADRVRAYRALCARYNPAIRVIQGETGVQSRSDGAGALREGAWTPRKQAKFLARHIIADLFEEVSFASYFSCMDMIEALN
;
A
#
# COMPACT_ATOMS: atom_id res chain seq x y z
N MET A 1 29.91 1.08 32.05
CA MET A 1 28.97 1.64 31.06
C MET A 1 28.70 3.08 31.46
N GLU A 2 29.14 4.04 30.68
CA GLU A 2 28.74 5.44 30.89
C GLU A 2 27.21 5.54 30.77
N ARG A 3 26.57 6.18 31.72
CA ARG A 3 25.13 6.45 31.64
C ARG A 3 24.90 7.47 30.52
N LEU A 4 24.07 7.12 29.56
CA LEU A 4 23.64 8.05 28.52
C LEU A 4 23.06 9.31 29.18
N LYS A 5 23.55 10.47 28.78
CA LYS A 5 23.11 11.77 29.27
C LYS A 5 21.90 12.23 28.43
N LYS A 6 20.80 12.63 29.11
CA LYS A 6 19.67 13.25 28.41
C LYS A 6 20.12 14.57 27.78
N VAL A 7 19.98 14.71 26.47
CA VAL A 7 20.38 15.91 25.72
C VAL A 7 19.18 16.78 25.29
N GLY A 8 17.95 16.28 25.46
CA GLY A 8 16.73 17.02 25.13
C GLY A 8 15.48 16.16 25.17
N ASP A 9 14.39 16.73 24.79
CA ASP A 9 13.09 16.08 24.61
C ASP A 9 12.60 16.25 23.17
N VAL A 10 12.09 15.17 22.58
CA VAL A 10 11.43 15.23 21.26
C VAL A 10 10.01 15.75 21.48
N LYS A 11 9.69 16.88 20.86
CA LYS A 11 8.32 17.41 20.85
C LYS A 11 7.55 16.81 19.68
N ALA A 12 6.45 16.12 19.98
CA ALA A 12 5.50 15.71 18.97
C ALA A 12 4.91 16.95 18.26
N ARG A 13 4.79 16.87 16.93
CA ARG A 13 4.15 17.90 16.10
C ARG A 13 2.97 17.28 15.37
N ASN A 14 1.91 18.06 15.21
CA ASN A 14 0.78 17.63 14.42
C ASN A 14 1.14 17.60 12.91
N SER A 15 0.51 16.74 12.14
CA SER A 15 0.73 16.64 10.69
C SER A 15 0.46 17.97 9.95
N SER A 16 -0.42 18.83 10.47
CA SER A 16 -0.66 20.19 9.95
C SER A 16 0.53 21.13 10.14
N GLU A 17 1.39 20.88 11.11
CA GLU A 17 2.58 21.67 11.40
C GLU A 17 3.83 21.19 10.64
N ILE A 18 3.69 20.10 9.88
CA ILE A 18 4.79 19.45 9.15
C ILE A 18 4.53 19.58 7.65
N LYS A 19 5.48 20.18 6.94
CA LYS A 19 5.37 20.37 5.48
C LYS A 19 5.49 19.02 4.73
N SER A 20 6.42 18.18 5.12
CA SER A 20 6.67 16.87 4.51
C SER A 20 7.17 15.87 5.56
N SER A 21 6.87 14.59 5.35
CA SER A 21 7.40 13.49 6.16
C SER A 21 7.53 12.25 5.28
N PRO A 22 8.61 11.49 5.40
CA PRO A 22 8.76 10.20 4.71
C PRO A 22 8.07 9.06 5.48
N ILE A 23 7.25 9.36 6.48
CA ILE A 23 6.57 8.37 7.32
C ILE A 23 5.09 8.36 6.98
N GLY A 24 4.57 7.18 6.76
CA GLY A 24 3.17 6.90 6.51
C GLY A 24 2.60 5.84 7.47
N LEU A 25 1.30 5.68 7.38
CA LEU A 25 0.53 4.71 8.15
C LEU A 25 -0.60 4.15 7.29
N GLY A 26 -0.94 2.88 7.50
CA GLY A 26 -2.01 2.24 6.78
C GLY A 26 -3.38 2.43 7.42
N PHE A 27 -4.37 2.70 6.58
CA PHE A 27 -5.81 2.66 6.88
C PHE A 27 -6.47 1.54 6.08
N GLU A 28 -5.76 0.43 5.90
CA GLU A 28 -6.27 -0.73 5.19
C GLU A 28 -7.51 -1.31 5.89
N LYS A 29 -8.32 -2.04 5.11
CA LYS A 29 -9.55 -2.72 5.54
C LYS A 29 -10.76 -1.83 5.85
N LEU A 30 -10.67 -0.52 5.57
CA LEU A 30 -11.84 0.36 5.56
C LEU A 30 -12.86 -0.01 4.46
N ASP A 31 -12.37 -0.53 3.34
CA ASP A 31 -13.20 -1.11 2.26
C ASP A 31 -14.11 -2.24 2.75
N ARG A 32 -13.69 -2.95 3.80
CA ARG A 32 -14.43 -4.05 4.46
C ARG A 32 -15.09 -3.64 5.79
N GLY A 33 -14.97 -2.38 6.19
CA GLY A 33 -15.62 -1.84 7.39
C GLY A 33 -15.06 -2.39 8.72
N LEU A 34 -13.79 -2.85 8.75
CA LEU A 34 -13.23 -3.53 9.91
C LEU A 34 -12.81 -2.61 11.06
N PHE A 35 -12.77 -1.30 10.86
CA PHE A 35 -12.57 -0.36 11.95
C PHE A 35 -13.27 0.98 11.70
N ASP A 36 -13.50 1.72 12.77
CA ASP A 36 -14.07 3.05 12.75
C ASP A 36 -12.97 4.11 12.57
N PRO A 37 -12.83 4.74 11.40
CA PRO A 37 -11.78 5.70 11.13
C PRO A 37 -11.90 6.98 11.98
N GLU A 38 -13.09 7.32 12.47
CA GLU A 38 -13.30 8.49 13.34
C GLU A 38 -12.49 8.39 14.64
N LYS A 39 -12.26 7.17 15.13
CA LYS A 39 -11.40 6.93 16.30
C LYS A 39 -9.91 7.10 16.03
N ALA A 40 -9.51 7.12 14.77
CA ALA A 40 -8.10 7.11 14.35
C ALA A 40 -7.61 8.48 13.83
N TYR A 41 -8.43 9.23 13.11
CA TYR A 41 -7.99 10.44 12.39
C TYR A 41 -7.16 11.42 13.22
N ASP A 42 -7.68 11.87 14.36
CA ASP A 42 -7.00 12.86 15.18
C ASP A 42 -5.76 12.30 15.90
N LYS A 43 -5.77 11.01 16.23
CA LYS A 43 -4.62 10.33 16.82
C LYS A 43 -3.48 10.24 15.80
N VAL A 44 -3.79 9.86 14.57
CA VAL A 44 -2.81 9.74 13.48
C VAL A 44 -2.25 11.11 13.12
N ALA A 45 -3.08 12.15 13.03
CA ALA A 45 -2.61 13.51 12.79
C ALA A 45 -1.60 14.00 13.85
N LYS A 46 -1.74 13.57 15.11
CA LYS A 46 -0.80 13.90 16.20
C LYS A 46 0.57 13.23 16.10
N LEU A 47 0.72 12.21 15.23
CA LEU A 47 1.99 11.50 15.04
C LEU A 47 2.97 12.24 14.12
N GLY A 48 2.53 13.26 13.39
CA GLY A 48 3.36 13.94 12.41
C GLY A 48 3.67 13.12 11.17
N VAL A 49 2.92 12.07 10.89
CA VAL A 49 2.97 11.30 9.63
C VAL A 49 2.33 12.10 8.50
N LYS A 50 2.64 11.77 7.25
CA LYS A 50 2.04 12.43 6.10
C LYS A 50 1.27 11.48 5.19
N TRP A 51 1.78 10.30 4.92
CA TRP A 51 1.20 9.39 3.95
C TRP A 51 0.24 8.41 4.61
N ILE A 52 -0.94 8.28 4.03
CA ILE A 52 -1.97 7.33 4.52
C ILE A 52 -2.39 6.44 3.37
N ARG A 53 -2.08 5.15 3.49
CA ARG A 53 -2.51 4.13 2.53
C ARG A 53 -3.94 3.73 2.79
N ILE A 54 -4.78 3.76 1.76
CA ILE A 54 -6.17 3.30 1.81
C ILE A 54 -6.45 2.36 0.64
N GLN A 55 -7.34 1.40 0.85
CA GLN A 55 -7.79 0.46 -0.18
C GLN A 55 -9.04 1.00 -0.87
N SER A 56 -9.10 0.92 -2.21
CA SER A 56 -10.16 1.57 -2.99
C SER A 56 -11.52 0.91 -2.91
N GLY A 57 -11.58 -0.37 -2.54
CA GLY A 57 -12.83 -1.10 -2.30
C GLY A 57 -13.78 -1.15 -3.50
N TRP A 58 -13.35 -1.71 -4.63
CA TRP A 58 -14.17 -1.75 -5.85
C TRP A 58 -15.57 -2.35 -5.61
N ALA A 59 -15.63 -3.52 -4.97
CA ALA A 59 -16.92 -4.18 -4.68
C ALA A 59 -17.82 -3.38 -3.73
N ARG A 60 -17.23 -2.56 -2.84
CA ARG A 60 -17.99 -1.66 -1.96
C ARG A 60 -18.55 -0.46 -2.71
N THR A 61 -17.77 0.01 -3.71
CA THR A 61 -18.10 1.21 -4.49
C THR A 61 -19.06 0.91 -5.64
N GLU A 62 -18.92 -0.22 -6.31
CA GLU A 62 -19.73 -0.61 -7.47
C GLU A 62 -20.55 -1.87 -7.15
N LYS A 63 -21.80 -1.68 -6.73
CA LYS A 63 -22.77 -2.74 -6.43
C LYS A 63 -23.71 -3.04 -7.60
N VAL A 64 -23.82 -2.09 -8.53
CA VAL A 64 -24.56 -2.21 -9.77
C VAL A 64 -23.60 -1.80 -10.90
N PRO A 65 -23.52 -2.56 -12.00
CA PRO A 65 -22.57 -2.28 -13.07
C PRO A 65 -22.63 -0.84 -13.58
N GLY A 66 -21.50 -0.13 -13.52
CA GLY A 66 -21.37 1.26 -13.94
C GLY A 66 -21.94 2.32 -12.98
N VAL A 67 -22.47 1.92 -11.82
CA VAL A 67 -22.99 2.83 -10.79
C VAL A 67 -22.04 2.84 -9.59
N TYR A 68 -21.43 3.98 -9.30
CA TYR A 68 -20.41 4.12 -8.26
C TYR A 68 -20.92 4.90 -7.06
N GLU A 69 -20.90 4.28 -5.89
CA GLU A 69 -21.23 4.88 -4.58
C GLU A 69 -19.93 5.33 -3.90
N TRP A 70 -19.60 6.61 -3.99
CA TRP A 70 -18.31 7.15 -3.53
C TRP A 70 -18.32 7.69 -2.10
N GLU A 71 -19.49 7.90 -1.49
CA GLU A 71 -19.67 8.65 -0.24
C GLU A 71 -18.77 8.16 0.89
N TRP A 72 -18.61 6.85 1.00
CA TRP A 72 -17.77 6.23 2.02
C TRP A 72 -16.27 6.58 1.83
N LEU A 73 -15.80 6.56 0.58
CA LEU A 73 -14.39 6.84 0.25
C LEU A 73 -14.11 8.34 0.25
N ASP A 74 -15.07 9.16 -0.21
CA ASP A 74 -15.03 10.61 -0.11
C ASP A 74 -14.85 11.06 1.33
N SER A 75 -15.65 10.52 2.25
CA SER A 75 -15.57 10.84 3.67
C SER A 75 -14.17 10.56 4.22
N ILE A 76 -13.57 9.42 3.87
CA ILE A 76 -12.22 9.06 4.32
C ILE A 76 -11.18 10.04 3.75
N ILE A 77 -11.17 10.24 2.44
CA ILE A 77 -10.20 11.10 1.75
C ILE A 77 -10.28 12.53 2.27
N ASP A 78 -11.48 13.09 2.38
CA ASP A 78 -11.69 14.47 2.83
C ASP A 78 -11.29 14.66 4.30
N ASN A 79 -11.57 13.67 5.16
CA ASN A 79 -11.14 13.68 6.55
C ASN A 79 -9.62 13.65 6.71
N LEU A 80 -8.91 12.88 5.89
CA LEU A 80 -7.45 12.85 5.86
C LEU A 80 -6.86 14.18 5.39
N ILE A 81 -7.35 14.71 4.26
CA ILE A 81 -6.86 15.98 3.68
C ILE A 81 -7.09 17.15 4.64
N ARG A 82 -8.26 17.24 5.28
CA ARG A 82 -8.57 18.28 6.27
C ARG A 82 -7.59 18.31 7.43
N ARG A 83 -6.94 17.18 7.73
CA ARG A 83 -5.90 17.07 8.75
C ARG A 83 -4.47 17.18 8.19
N SER A 84 -4.33 17.65 6.96
CA SER A 84 -3.03 17.77 6.27
C SER A 84 -2.30 16.44 6.09
N LEU A 85 -3.05 15.34 6.04
CA LEU A 85 -2.57 14.01 5.66
C LEU A 85 -2.73 13.84 4.16
N LYS A 86 -1.86 13.04 3.55
CA LYS A 86 -1.85 12.76 2.11
C LYS A 86 -2.34 11.33 1.88
N PRO A 87 -3.59 11.12 1.48
CA PRO A 87 -4.03 9.78 1.09
C PRO A 87 -3.35 9.32 -0.19
N TRP A 88 -3.00 8.04 -0.24
CA TRP A 88 -2.65 7.32 -1.45
C TRP A 88 -3.44 6.02 -1.52
N VAL A 89 -3.84 5.65 -2.73
CA VAL A 89 -4.89 4.66 -2.92
C VAL A 89 -4.34 3.40 -3.56
N CYS A 90 -4.42 2.28 -2.83
CA CYS A 90 -4.25 0.95 -3.40
C CYS A 90 -5.54 0.57 -4.15
N LEU A 91 -5.43 0.44 -5.46
CA LEU A 91 -6.51 0.03 -6.35
C LEU A 91 -6.74 -1.48 -6.20
N CYS A 92 -7.82 -1.86 -5.55
CA CYS A 92 -8.16 -3.25 -5.20
C CYS A 92 -9.63 -3.31 -4.69
N TYR A 93 -10.21 -4.44 -4.51
CA TYR A 93 -9.86 -5.79 -4.91
C TYR A 93 -10.82 -6.23 -6.04
N GLY A 94 -11.00 -7.54 -6.27
CA GLY A 94 -11.96 -8.07 -7.24
C GLY A 94 -13.42 -7.72 -6.89
N ASN A 95 -14.29 -7.75 -7.90
CA ASN A 95 -15.72 -7.50 -7.74
C ASN A 95 -16.51 -8.66 -8.33
N ALA A 96 -17.38 -9.28 -7.51
CA ALA A 96 -18.20 -10.42 -7.88
C ALA A 96 -19.19 -10.13 -9.02
N LEU A 97 -19.50 -8.87 -9.30
CA LEU A 97 -20.29 -8.48 -10.48
C LEU A 97 -19.66 -8.93 -11.81
N TYR A 98 -18.32 -9.05 -11.82
CA TYR A 98 -17.56 -9.34 -13.04
C TYR A 98 -16.76 -10.63 -12.90
N THR A 99 -16.23 -10.93 -11.71
CA THR A 99 -15.47 -12.13 -11.37
C THR A 99 -16.20 -12.90 -10.28
N PRO A 100 -17.05 -13.90 -10.60
CA PRO A 100 -17.88 -14.59 -9.59
C PRO A 100 -17.09 -15.15 -8.41
N ALA A 101 -15.89 -15.67 -8.63
CA ALA A 101 -15.00 -16.17 -7.58
C ALA A 101 -14.60 -15.09 -6.54
N ALA A 102 -14.70 -13.81 -6.88
CA ALA A 102 -14.48 -12.72 -5.93
C ALA A 102 -15.56 -12.62 -4.84
N GLY A 103 -16.71 -13.26 -5.03
CA GLY A 103 -17.78 -13.35 -4.04
C GLY A 103 -17.56 -14.41 -2.97
N GLU A 104 -16.61 -15.30 -3.14
CA GLU A 104 -16.26 -16.32 -2.16
C GLU A 104 -15.54 -15.69 -0.94
N VAL A 105 -15.46 -16.45 0.15
CA VAL A 105 -14.71 -16.04 1.35
C VAL A 105 -13.24 -15.78 0.96
N PHE A 106 -12.77 -14.56 1.24
CA PHE A 106 -11.46 -14.05 0.78
C PHE A 106 -11.27 -14.05 -0.76
N GLY A 107 -12.34 -14.24 -1.54
CA GLY A 107 -12.29 -14.28 -2.99
C GLY A 107 -11.84 -12.97 -3.60
N ALA A 108 -12.42 -11.85 -3.20
CA ALA A 108 -12.10 -10.53 -3.75
C ALA A 108 -10.60 -10.22 -3.73
N VAL A 109 -9.91 -10.53 -2.63
CA VAL A 109 -8.48 -10.27 -2.45
C VAL A 109 -7.63 -11.00 -3.48
N GLY A 110 -8.01 -12.23 -3.84
CA GLY A 110 -7.22 -13.11 -4.70
C GLY A 110 -7.63 -13.14 -6.17
N CYS A 111 -8.66 -12.39 -6.57
CA CYS A 111 -9.22 -12.45 -7.93
C CYS A 111 -9.02 -11.13 -8.68
N PRO A 112 -7.83 -10.88 -9.28
CA PRO A 112 -7.63 -9.73 -10.16
C PRO A 112 -8.52 -9.83 -11.40
N PRO A 113 -9.04 -8.71 -11.94
CA PRO A 113 -9.98 -8.70 -13.05
C PRO A 113 -9.27 -8.81 -14.40
N ILE A 114 -8.69 -9.96 -14.70
CA ILE A 114 -7.80 -10.17 -15.85
C ILE A 114 -8.24 -11.28 -16.80
N ALA A 115 -9.13 -12.18 -16.37
CA ALA A 115 -9.44 -13.38 -17.11
C ALA A 115 -10.22 -13.07 -18.40
N THR A 116 -11.19 -12.19 -18.36
CA THR A 116 -12.07 -11.85 -19.50
C THR A 116 -11.94 -10.40 -19.93
N GLU A 117 -12.33 -10.11 -21.17
CA GLU A 117 -12.40 -8.74 -21.67
C GLU A 117 -13.42 -7.90 -20.86
N THR A 118 -14.52 -8.51 -20.46
CA THR A 118 -15.55 -7.85 -19.60
C THR A 118 -14.96 -7.39 -18.27
N GLU A 119 -14.19 -8.24 -17.61
CA GLU A 119 -13.48 -7.90 -16.36
C GLU A 119 -12.49 -6.76 -16.57
N ARG A 120 -11.62 -6.87 -17.56
CA ARG A 120 -10.62 -5.85 -17.88
C ARG A 120 -11.26 -4.49 -18.19
N ASN A 121 -12.32 -4.49 -18.99
CA ASN A 121 -13.05 -3.27 -19.33
C ASN A 121 -13.78 -2.65 -18.14
N ALA A 122 -14.36 -3.47 -17.27
CA ALA A 122 -14.99 -2.99 -16.02
C ALA A 122 -13.96 -2.38 -15.07
N TRP A 123 -12.83 -3.04 -14.89
CA TRP A 123 -11.71 -2.52 -14.10
C TRP A 123 -11.20 -1.18 -14.65
N HIS A 124 -10.98 -1.11 -15.95
CA HIS A 124 -10.53 0.13 -16.61
C HIS A 124 -11.50 1.29 -16.33
N ARG A 125 -12.81 1.08 -16.52
CA ARG A 125 -13.83 2.11 -16.24
C ARG A 125 -13.85 2.54 -14.79
N TYR A 126 -13.76 1.57 -13.85
CA TYR A 126 -13.72 1.86 -12.42
C TYR A 126 -12.49 2.69 -12.05
N VAL A 127 -11.30 2.29 -12.49
CA VAL A 127 -10.06 2.99 -12.21
C VAL A 127 -10.07 4.41 -12.80
N ALA A 128 -10.48 4.57 -14.05
CA ALA A 128 -10.58 5.88 -14.68
C ALA A 128 -11.59 6.80 -13.97
N ALA A 129 -12.74 6.26 -13.56
CA ALA A 129 -13.74 7.02 -12.79
C ALA A 129 -13.20 7.45 -11.42
N LEU A 130 -12.55 6.53 -10.69
CA LEU A 130 -11.96 6.80 -9.38
C LEU A 130 -10.86 7.87 -9.46
N THR A 131 -9.93 7.72 -10.38
CA THR A 131 -8.79 8.65 -10.49
C THR A 131 -9.22 10.03 -10.96
N ARG A 132 -10.23 10.12 -11.83
CA ARG A 132 -10.88 11.38 -12.23
C ARG A 132 -11.57 12.07 -11.04
N ARG A 133 -12.29 11.29 -10.23
CA ARG A 133 -12.98 11.82 -9.04
C ARG A 133 -12.01 12.44 -8.04
N TYR A 134 -10.86 11.82 -7.83
CA TYR A 134 -9.88 12.26 -6.84
C TYR A 134 -8.72 13.09 -7.43
N ALA A 135 -8.83 13.54 -8.68
CA ALA A 135 -7.85 14.44 -9.28
C ALA A 135 -7.69 15.70 -8.42
N GLY A 136 -6.45 16.11 -8.16
CA GLY A 136 -6.11 17.22 -7.26
C GLY A 136 -6.21 16.90 -5.75
N ARG A 137 -6.75 15.76 -5.36
CA ARG A 137 -6.87 15.29 -3.95
C ARG A 137 -5.96 14.12 -3.63
N VAL A 138 -5.78 13.20 -4.56
CA VAL A 138 -4.92 12.02 -4.45
C VAL A 138 -3.87 12.06 -5.56
N GLU A 139 -2.61 11.95 -5.16
CA GLU A 139 -1.47 11.99 -6.08
C GLU A 139 -1.03 10.60 -6.52
N LEU A 140 -1.06 9.61 -5.62
CA LEU A 140 -0.50 8.28 -5.83
C LEU A 140 -1.59 7.22 -5.89
N PHE A 141 -1.52 6.35 -6.91
CA PHE A 141 -2.38 5.18 -7.05
C PHE A 141 -1.52 3.93 -7.21
N GLU A 142 -1.71 2.95 -6.32
CA GLU A 142 -0.99 1.69 -6.31
C GLU A 142 -1.80 0.60 -7.00
N VAL A 143 -1.14 -0.15 -7.88
CA VAL A 143 -1.78 -1.20 -8.68
C VAL A 143 -1.78 -2.50 -7.91
N TRP A 144 -2.93 -2.88 -7.35
CA TRP A 144 -3.16 -4.09 -6.59
C TRP A 144 -2.38 -4.17 -5.27
N ASN A 145 -2.48 -5.33 -4.59
CA ASN A 145 -1.83 -5.64 -3.33
C ASN A 145 -1.22 -7.04 -3.39
N GLU A 146 0.06 -7.19 -3.06
CA GLU A 146 0.79 -8.45 -2.94
C GLU A 146 0.55 -9.45 -4.11
N PRO A 147 0.73 -9.01 -5.37
CA PRO A 147 0.43 -9.85 -6.53
C PRO A 147 1.39 -11.04 -6.69
N ASP A 148 2.49 -11.05 -5.94
CA ASP A 148 3.45 -12.14 -5.84
C ASP A 148 3.09 -13.19 -4.78
N GLY A 149 1.98 -12.98 -4.04
CA GLY A 149 1.42 -13.91 -3.05
C GLY A 149 0.18 -14.64 -3.58
N VAL A 150 0.12 -15.95 -3.40
CA VAL A 150 -1.03 -16.80 -3.82
C VAL A 150 -2.36 -16.40 -3.18
N TRP A 151 -2.35 -15.66 -2.08
CA TRP A 151 -3.55 -15.13 -1.43
C TRP A 151 -4.14 -13.91 -2.15
N CYS A 152 -3.30 -13.15 -2.88
CA CYS A 152 -3.73 -11.99 -3.66
C CYS A 152 -3.71 -12.23 -5.18
N TRP A 153 -3.22 -13.41 -5.63
CA TRP A 153 -3.19 -13.84 -7.02
C TRP A 153 -3.44 -15.35 -7.08
N LYS A 154 -4.72 -15.75 -6.87
CA LYS A 154 -5.10 -17.14 -6.57
C LYS A 154 -4.80 -18.16 -7.66
N HIS A 155 -4.77 -17.74 -8.92
CA HIS A 155 -4.46 -18.66 -10.04
C HIS A 155 -2.95 -18.90 -10.24
N GLY A 156 -2.13 -18.32 -9.39
CA GLY A 156 -0.67 -18.47 -9.38
C GLY A 156 0.02 -17.15 -9.75
N PRO A 157 0.89 -16.62 -8.86
CA PRO A 157 1.62 -15.40 -9.15
C PRO A 157 2.50 -15.53 -10.41
N ASP A 158 2.35 -14.58 -11.33
CA ASP A 158 3.13 -14.45 -12.56
C ASP A 158 3.53 -13.00 -12.78
N GLY A 159 4.85 -12.72 -12.81
CA GLY A 159 5.37 -11.37 -12.94
C GLY A 159 5.07 -10.74 -14.29
N GLY A 160 5.05 -11.54 -15.36
CA GLY A 160 4.71 -11.08 -16.72
C GLY A 160 3.25 -10.67 -16.80
N GLU A 161 2.34 -11.51 -16.30
CA GLU A 161 0.91 -11.23 -16.26
C GLU A 161 0.61 -9.98 -15.42
N TYR A 162 1.23 -9.86 -14.24
CA TYR A 162 1.09 -8.66 -13.42
C TYR A 162 1.64 -7.42 -14.14
N GLY A 163 2.74 -7.54 -14.87
CA GLY A 163 3.30 -6.45 -15.67
C GLY A 163 2.34 -5.92 -16.74
N GLU A 164 1.61 -6.81 -17.42
CA GLU A 164 0.55 -6.44 -18.37
C GLU A 164 -0.61 -5.73 -17.64
N PHE A 165 -1.02 -6.25 -16.48
CA PHE A 165 -2.05 -5.62 -15.65
C PHE A 165 -1.62 -4.23 -15.15
N VAL A 166 -0.35 -4.03 -14.79
CA VAL A 166 0.20 -2.71 -14.42
C VAL A 166 0.08 -1.73 -15.58
N LYS A 167 0.45 -2.13 -16.81
CA LYS A 167 0.36 -1.24 -17.98
C LYS A 167 -1.07 -0.83 -18.29
N ALA A 168 -1.99 -1.79 -18.26
CA ALA A 168 -3.41 -1.54 -18.51
C ALA A 168 -4.02 -0.62 -17.43
N THR A 169 -3.72 -0.88 -16.16
CA THR A 169 -4.20 -0.06 -15.04
C THR A 169 -3.59 1.35 -15.05
N ALA A 170 -2.30 1.48 -15.40
CA ALA A 170 -1.66 2.78 -15.55
C ALA A 170 -2.28 3.62 -16.67
N ALA A 171 -2.71 3.00 -17.77
CA ALA A 171 -3.46 3.69 -18.82
C ALA A 171 -4.79 4.26 -18.29
N ALA A 172 -5.55 3.46 -17.55
CA ALA A 172 -6.80 3.90 -16.93
C ALA A 172 -6.58 5.03 -15.88
N ILE A 173 -5.51 4.92 -15.07
CA ILE A 173 -5.13 5.98 -14.11
C ILE A 173 -4.90 7.30 -14.85
N ARG A 174 -4.11 7.29 -15.93
CA ARG A 174 -3.77 8.49 -16.69
C ARG A 174 -4.92 9.05 -17.50
N GLU A 175 -5.84 8.19 -17.94
CA GLU A 175 -7.10 8.63 -18.56
C GLU A 175 -7.95 9.45 -17.57
N GLY A 176 -8.06 8.97 -16.33
CA GLY A 176 -8.83 9.68 -15.30
C GLY A 176 -8.10 10.88 -14.72
N ASN A 177 -6.78 10.78 -14.52
CA ASN A 177 -5.94 11.83 -13.95
C ASN A 177 -4.53 11.81 -14.55
N PRO A 178 -4.26 12.62 -15.60
CA PRO A 178 -2.95 12.64 -16.26
C PRO A 178 -1.78 13.05 -15.35
N ALA A 179 -2.05 13.74 -14.24
CA ALA A 179 -1.03 14.17 -13.27
C ALA A 179 -0.72 13.11 -12.20
N ALA A 180 -1.51 12.04 -12.14
CA ALA A 180 -1.34 10.99 -11.14
C ALA A 180 -0.02 10.24 -11.31
N LYS A 181 0.53 9.80 -10.20
CA LYS A 181 1.70 8.93 -10.12
C LYS A 181 1.27 7.48 -9.92
N VAL A 182 1.88 6.59 -10.66
CA VAL A 182 1.61 5.15 -10.61
C VAL A 182 2.61 4.46 -9.70
N VAL A 183 2.08 3.75 -8.72
CA VAL A 183 2.83 2.86 -7.85
C VAL A 183 2.54 1.42 -8.29
N ALA A 184 3.57 0.60 -8.48
CA ALA A 184 3.39 -0.82 -8.77
C ALA A 184 4.35 -1.67 -7.94
N GLY A 185 4.22 -2.98 -8.03
CA GLY A 185 4.93 -3.92 -7.16
C GLY A 185 4.04 -4.38 -6.03
N ALA A 186 4.04 -3.67 -4.90
CA ALA A 186 3.39 -4.09 -3.65
C ALA A 186 3.80 -5.53 -3.26
N VAL A 187 5.05 -5.91 -3.56
CA VAL A 187 5.55 -7.29 -3.47
C VAL A 187 5.99 -7.64 -2.04
N CYS A 188 5.69 -8.88 -1.61
CA CYS A 188 5.97 -9.36 -0.27
C CYS A 188 6.86 -10.61 -0.23
N MET A 189 7.01 -11.36 -1.36
CA MET A 189 7.67 -12.67 -1.40
C MET A 189 9.17 -12.64 -1.65
N ARG A 190 9.79 -11.46 -1.77
CA ARG A 190 11.25 -11.28 -1.94
C ARG A 190 11.83 -11.83 -3.24
N ASP A 191 11.01 -12.22 -4.22
CA ASP A 191 11.47 -12.77 -5.49
C ASP A 191 11.83 -11.66 -6.48
N LEU A 192 13.13 -11.53 -6.77
CA LEU A 192 13.61 -10.59 -7.79
C LEU A 192 13.29 -11.06 -9.20
N GLY A 193 13.11 -12.37 -9.41
CA GLY A 193 12.68 -12.94 -10.70
C GLY A 193 11.31 -12.43 -11.08
N TYR A 194 10.35 -12.51 -10.16
CA TYR A 194 9.00 -11.96 -10.34
C TYR A 194 9.02 -10.48 -10.76
N LEU A 195 9.77 -9.65 -10.04
CA LEU A 195 9.91 -8.23 -10.37
C LEU A 195 10.63 -8.00 -11.70
N ASN A 196 11.64 -8.82 -12.02
CA ASN A 196 12.32 -8.75 -13.31
C ASN A 196 11.35 -9.04 -14.47
N ASP A 197 10.52 -10.07 -14.34
CA ASP A 197 9.55 -10.46 -15.35
C ASP A 197 8.47 -9.37 -15.53
N MET A 198 7.98 -8.80 -14.42
CA MET A 198 7.10 -7.63 -14.45
C MET A 198 7.72 -6.47 -15.22
N LEU A 199 8.95 -6.10 -14.91
CA LEU A 199 9.62 -4.96 -15.54
C LEU A 199 9.96 -5.23 -17.00
N ALA A 200 10.28 -6.48 -17.37
CA ALA A 200 10.59 -6.92 -18.73
C ALA A 200 9.40 -6.75 -19.70
N THR A 201 8.15 -6.74 -19.22
CA THR A 201 6.97 -6.42 -20.04
C THR A 201 6.93 -4.97 -20.54
N GLY A 202 7.79 -4.11 -19.99
CA GLY A 202 7.77 -2.65 -20.21
C GLY A 202 6.97 -1.89 -19.13
N ALA A 203 6.45 -2.55 -18.10
CA ALA A 203 5.75 -1.93 -16.97
C ALA A 203 6.57 -0.83 -16.28
N GLY A 204 7.90 -0.95 -16.28
CA GLY A 204 8.79 0.07 -15.73
C GLY A 204 8.66 1.46 -16.37
N LYS A 205 8.16 1.54 -17.63
CA LYS A 205 7.85 2.83 -18.29
C LYS A 205 6.48 3.39 -17.90
N ALA A 206 5.63 2.55 -17.32
CA ALA A 206 4.27 2.90 -16.94
C ALA A 206 4.14 3.31 -15.47
N MET A 207 5.17 3.11 -14.65
CA MET A 207 5.16 3.36 -13.21
C MET A 207 6.20 4.42 -12.79
N ASP A 208 5.91 5.10 -11.68
CA ASP A 208 6.79 6.11 -11.06
C ASP A 208 7.47 5.55 -9.79
N TYR A 209 6.82 4.61 -9.11
CA TYR A 209 7.31 4.03 -7.85
C TYR A 209 7.19 2.51 -7.86
N LEU A 210 8.21 1.85 -7.30
CA LEU A 210 8.15 0.45 -6.88
C LEU A 210 7.78 0.41 -5.39
N SER A 211 6.68 -0.25 -5.06
CA SER A 211 6.27 -0.56 -3.69
C SER A 211 6.72 -1.96 -3.30
N TYR A 212 7.20 -2.11 -2.08
CA TYR A 212 7.45 -3.41 -1.47
C TYR A 212 6.84 -3.48 -0.07
N HIS A 213 6.52 -4.69 0.39
CA HIS A 213 6.02 -4.97 1.71
C HIS A 213 7.13 -5.61 2.55
N GLY A 214 7.69 -4.84 3.47
CA GLY A 214 8.93 -5.15 4.17
C GLY A 214 8.73 -5.86 5.50
N TYR A 215 8.11 -7.02 5.51
CA TYR A 215 7.94 -7.85 6.71
C TYR A 215 9.18 -8.70 6.99
N TRP A 216 10.29 -8.06 7.32
CA TRP A 216 11.54 -8.71 7.72
C TRP A 216 11.81 -8.51 9.20
N PRO A 217 12.28 -9.54 9.93
CA PRO A 217 12.65 -9.40 11.34
C PRO A 217 13.93 -8.57 11.52
N ASP A 218 14.81 -8.57 10.52
CA ASP A 218 16.11 -7.89 10.52
C ASP A 218 16.11 -6.70 9.55
N GLU A 219 16.39 -5.52 10.04
CA GLU A 219 16.46 -4.29 9.26
C GLU A 219 17.66 -4.24 8.31
N LEU A 220 18.75 -4.98 8.58
CA LEU A 220 19.92 -5.03 7.68
C LEU A 220 19.62 -5.90 6.45
N GLU A 221 18.96 -7.06 6.64
CA GLU A 221 18.46 -7.88 5.52
C GLU A 221 17.53 -7.05 4.62
N LYS A 222 16.66 -6.26 5.23
CA LYS A 222 15.77 -5.36 4.49
C LYS A 222 16.56 -4.33 3.68
N ALA A 223 17.60 -3.72 4.25
CA ALA A 223 18.42 -2.74 3.57
C ALA A 223 19.09 -3.31 2.31
N ASP A 224 19.66 -4.50 2.40
CA ASP A 224 20.25 -5.18 1.23
C ASP A 224 19.20 -5.44 0.14
N ARG A 225 17.98 -5.79 0.53
CA ARG A 225 16.89 -6.01 -0.42
C ARG A 225 16.45 -4.72 -1.11
N VAL A 226 16.37 -3.61 -0.38
CA VAL A 226 16.05 -2.29 -0.96
C VAL A 226 17.07 -1.88 -2.01
N ARG A 227 18.36 -2.12 -1.75
CA ARG A 227 19.43 -1.88 -2.73
C ARG A 227 19.25 -2.73 -3.99
N ALA A 228 18.89 -4.01 -3.82
CA ALA A 228 18.63 -4.92 -4.94
C ALA A 228 17.40 -4.47 -5.76
N TYR A 229 16.32 -4.03 -5.14
CA TYR A 229 15.16 -3.48 -5.83
C TYR A 229 15.52 -2.23 -6.64
N ARG A 230 16.28 -1.30 -6.04
CA ARG A 230 16.73 -0.09 -6.74
C ARG A 230 17.63 -0.42 -7.94
N ALA A 231 18.58 -1.33 -7.76
CA ALA A 231 19.46 -1.77 -8.84
C ALA A 231 18.68 -2.46 -9.97
N LEU A 232 17.69 -3.28 -9.64
CA LEU A 232 16.82 -3.91 -10.63
C LEU A 232 16.01 -2.87 -11.40
N CYS A 233 15.33 -1.95 -10.71
CA CYS A 233 14.56 -0.89 -11.34
C CYS A 233 15.42 -0.04 -12.28
N ALA A 234 16.63 0.33 -11.87
CA ALA A 234 17.53 1.16 -12.65
C ALA A 234 17.93 0.55 -14.00
N ARG A 235 17.91 -0.78 -14.13
CA ARG A 235 18.14 -1.49 -15.41
C ARG A 235 17.05 -1.23 -16.45
N TYR A 236 15.83 -0.94 -16.02
CA TYR A 236 14.65 -0.74 -16.87
C TYR A 236 14.24 0.73 -16.97
N ASN A 237 14.24 1.43 -15.85
CA ASN A 237 13.93 2.85 -15.76
C ASN A 237 14.56 3.45 -14.49
N PRO A 238 15.65 4.22 -14.58
CA PRO A 238 16.34 4.80 -13.43
C PRO A 238 15.52 5.89 -12.70
N ALA A 239 14.41 6.35 -13.28
CA ALA A 239 13.52 7.30 -12.63
C ALA A 239 12.56 6.68 -11.61
N ILE A 240 12.44 5.35 -11.59
CA ILE A 240 11.59 4.64 -10.61
C ILE A 240 12.19 4.84 -9.21
N ARG A 241 11.35 5.34 -8.31
CA ARG A 241 11.69 5.50 -6.90
C ARG A 241 11.11 4.33 -6.10
N VAL A 242 11.77 3.97 -5.01
CA VAL A 242 11.32 2.88 -4.13
C VAL A 242 10.55 3.45 -2.94
N ILE A 243 9.42 2.84 -2.61
CA ILE A 243 8.64 3.08 -1.40
C ILE A 243 8.41 1.77 -0.65
N GLN A 244 8.23 1.87 0.65
CA GLN A 244 7.79 0.75 1.46
C GLN A 244 6.29 0.90 1.72
N GLY A 245 5.48 0.06 1.06
CA GLY A 245 4.02 0.12 1.11
C GLY A 245 3.45 -0.40 2.41
N GLU A 246 4.03 -1.49 2.93
CA GLU A 246 3.63 -2.09 4.20
C GLU A 246 4.84 -2.65 4.95
N THR A 247 4.86 -2.43 6.25
CA THR A 247 5.66 -3.17 7.24
C THR A 247 4.95 -3.11 8.58
N GLY A 248 5.25 -4.04 9.46
CA GLY A 248 4.69 -3.98 10.79
C GLY A 248 4.86 -5.28 11.53
N VAL A 249 4.56 -5.23 12.81
CA VAL A 249 4.48 -6.41 13.69
C VAL A 249 3.36 -6.18 14.69
N GLN A 250 2.82 -7.27 15.21
CA GLN A 250 1.80 -7.25 16.23
C GLN A 250 2.34 -6.86 17.61
N SER A 251 1.48 -6.42 18.52
CA SER A 251 1.88 -6.02 19.89
C SER A 251 1.96 -7.19 20.86
N ARG A 252 1.48 -8.38 20.50
CA ARG A 252 1.45 -9.62 21.32
C ARG A 252 1.90 -10.81 20.50
N SER A 253 2.17 -11.93 21.16
CA SER A 253 2.69 -13.16 20.52
C SER A 253 1.61 -14.11 20.02
N ASP A 254 0.35 -13.86 20.33
CA ASP A 254 -0.79 -14.76 20.08
C ASP A 254 -1.57 -14.42 18.80
N GLY A 255 -1.11 -13.49 17.99
CA GLY A 255 -1.74 -13.11 16.74
C GLY A 255 -1.30 -13.97 15.56
N ALA A 256 -2.09 -13.92 14.47
CA ALA A 256 -1.84 -14.65 13.23
C ALA A 256 -1.08 -13.84 12.16
N GLY A 257 -0.64 -12.61 12.49
CA GLY A 257 -0.03 -11.67 11.57
C GLY A 257 1.34 -12.06 11.05
N ALA A 258 1.88 -11.24 10.17
CA ALA A 258 3.24 -11.36 9.70
C ALA A 258 4.23 -11.33 10.87
N LEU A 259 5.31 -12.11 10.77
CA LEU A 259 6.34 -12.23 11.80
C LEU A 259 5.82 -12.71 13.17
N ARG A 260 4.69 -13.43 13.21
CA ARG A 260 4.04 -13.92 14.44
C ARG A 260 4.96 -14.68 15.40
N GLU A 261 5.99 -15.35 14.89
CA GLU A 261 6.96 -16.14 15.68
C GLU A 261 7.91 -15.27 16.54
N GLY A 262 7.83 -13.93 16.44
CA GLY A 262 8.80 -13.01 17.04
C GLY A 262 8.66 -12.77 18.55
N ALA A 263 7.80 -13.50 19.29
CA ALA A 263 7.53 -13.29 20.71
C ALA A 263 7.33 -11.77 21.04
N TRP A 264 6.38 -11.17 20.36
CA TRP A 264 6.16 -9.73 20.35
C TRP A 264 5.59 -9.19 21.67
N THR A 265 5.94 -7.95 21.95
CA THR A 265 5.41 -7.12 23.04
C THR A 265 5.31 -5.68 22.52
N PRO A 266 4.52 -4.79 23.14
CA PRO A 266 4.45 -3.38 22.72
C PRO A 266 5.83 -2.70 22.66
N ARG A 267 6.75 -3.04 23.56
CA ARG A 267 8.11 -2.50 23.56
C ARG A 267 8.95 -3.02 22.38
N LYS A 268 8.81 -4.29 22.02
CA LYS A 268 9.49 -4.86 20.83
C LYS A 268 8.92 -4.26 19.55
N GLN A 269 7.59 -4.11 19.47
CA GLN A 269 6.90 -3.44 18.37
C GLN A 269 7.42 -2.01 18.15
N ALA A 270 7.50 -1.21 19.22
CA ALA A 270 8.03 0.16 19.15
C ALA A 270 9.49 0.20 18.67
N LYS A 271 10.33 -0.72 19.14
CA LYS A 271 11.72 -0.84 18.67
C LYS A 271 11.82 -1.25 17.21
N PHE A 272 11.00 -2.21 16.79
CA PHE A 272 10.90 -2.65 15.40
C PHE A 272 10.55 -1.46 14.50
N LEU A 273 9.48 -0.73 14.82
CA LEU A 273 9.06 0.45 14.08
C LEU A 273 10.21 1.45 13.90
N ALA A 274 10.87 1.84 14.99
CA ALA A 274 11.93 2.84 14.94
C ALA A 274 13.13 2.37 14.09
N ARG A 275 13.60 1.14 14.26
CA ARG A 275 14.75 0.58 13.53
C ARG A 275 14.45 0.44 12.04
N HIS A 276 13.27 -0.07 11.69
CA HIS A 276 12.87 -0.27 10.30
C HIS A 276 12.67 1.05 9.55
N ILE A 277 12.06 2.06 10.19
CA ILE A 277 11.95 3.40 9.58
C ILE A 277 13.33 4.02 9.37
N ILE A 278 14.24 3.92 10.35
CA ILE A 278 15.60 4.46 10.22
C ILE A 278 16.35 3.76 9.08
N ALA A 279 16.21 2.43 8.93
CA ALA A 279 16.82 1.70 7.84
C ALA A 279 16.25 2.12 6.47
N ASP A 280 14.94 2.31 6.36
CA ASP A 280 14.30 2.81 5.14
C ASP A 280 14.80 4.21 4.77
N LEU A 281 14.92 5.11 5.73
CA LEU A 281 15.45 6.46 5.51
C LEU A 281 16.92 6.45 5.09
N PHE A 282 17.73 5.57 5.71
CA PHE A 282 19.14 5.40 5.36
C PHE A 282 19.31 4.88 3.94
N GLU A 283 18.42 3.99 3.50
CA GLU A 283 18.40 3.46 2.13
C GLU A 283 17.62 4.36 1.15
N GLU A 284 17.34 5.61 1.50
CA GLU A 284 16.66 6.59 0.64
C GLU A 284 15.30 6.13 0.08
N VAL A 285 14.58 5.28 0.83
CA VAL A 285 13.20 4.94 0.54
C VAL A 285 12.37 6.23 0.62
N SER A 286 11.58 6.52 -0.42
CA SER A 286 10.91 7.83 -0.55
C SER A 286 9.92 8.11 0.57
N PHE A 287 9.22 7.08 1.02
CA PHE A 287 8.45 7.02 2.28
C PHE A 287 8.18 5.57 2.67
N ALA A 288 7.93 5.37 3.96
CA ALA A 288 7.63 4.07 4.54
C ALA A 288 6.29 4.11 5.28
N SER A 289 5.40 3.17 4.99
CA SER A 289 4.08 3.05 5.59
C SER A 289 4.04 1.88 6.59
N TYR A 290 3.63 2.16 7.83
CA TYR A 290 3.44 1.13 8.85
C TYR A 290 2.03 0.54 8.78
N PHE A 291 1.92 -0.78 8.74
CA PHE A 291 0.66 -1.52 8.80
C PHE A 291 0.33 -1.88 10.25
N SER A 292 -0.62 -1.25 10.95
CA SER A 292 -1.50 -0.20 10.46
C SER A 292 -1.92 0.72 11.63
N CYS A 293 -2.91 1.58 11.43
CA CYS A 293 -3.47 2.43 12.49
C CYS A 293 -4.19 1.65 13.59
N MET A 294 -4.53 0.40 13.33
CA MET A 294 -4.99 -0.59 14.30
C MET A 294 -3.91 -1.65 14.51
N ASP A 295 -3.91 -2.36 15.63
CA ASP A 295 -2.95 -3.43 15.85
C ASP A 295 -3.10 -4.51 14.79
N MET A 296 -2.00 -5.10 14.35
CA MET A 296 -1.99 -6.15 13.34
C MET A 296 -2.80 -7.38 13.78
N ILE A 297 -2.88 -7.66 15.08
CA ILE A 297 -3.74 -8.70 15.63
C ILE A 297 -5.20 -8.46 15.26
N GLU A 298 -5.69 -7.24 15.48
CA GLU A 298 -7.06 -6.85 15.17
C GLU A 298 -7.29 -6.76 13.65
N ALA A 299 -6.25 -6.45 12.91
CA ALA A 299 -6.33 -6.29 11.47
C ALA A 299 -6.45 -7.60 10.69
N LEU A 300 -6.10 -8.74 11.28
CA LEU A 300 -6.01 -10.03 10.58
C LEU A 300 -7.00 -11.09 11.09
N ASN A 301 -7.77 -10.77 12.12
CA ASN A 301 -8.81 -11.65 12.68
C ASN A 301 -10.19 -11.34 12.10
#